data_e42b4e0c8087eac847831854a27e2050
#
_entry.id   e42b4e0c8087eac847831854a27e2050
#
_cell.length_a   1.000
_cell.length_b   1.000
_cell.length_c   1.000
_cell.angle_alpha   90.00
_cell.angle_beta   90.00
_cell.angle_gamma   90.00
#
_symmetry.space_group_name_H-M   'P 1'
#
loop_
_entity.id
_entity.type
_entity.pdbx_description
1 polymer ?
#
loop_
_entity_poly.entity_id
_entity_poly.type
_entity_poly.pdbx_seq_one_letter_code
_entity_poly.pdbx_strand_id
1 'polypeptide(L)'
;LMGAASQSTGYEINQSIRFSDNDSARLARTVSSSGSLTTWTLSGWIKRGRYTSNVNNQWFAVYTASAGSTAYDAPLNFNDAAAGGSFSVYLAGQNWRTTALARDTSAWYHVVTVWDSTNGTASDRMRLYVNGERQTDFSITGSVSSGLNSRWNSSSYSHHRIGNLNYN
;
A
#
# COMPACT_ATOMS: atom_id res chain seq x y z
N LEU A 1 31.05 11.33 33.89
CA LEU A 1 30.94 11.79 32.50
C LEU A 1 29.61 11.30 31.93
N MET A 2 28.62 12.19 31.89
CA MET A 2 27.37 11.91 31.18
C MET A 2 27.61 12.13 29.69
N GLY A 3 27.57 11.07 28.89
CA GLY A 3 27.59 11.18 27.46
C GLY A 3 26.32 11.87 26.98
N ALA A 4 26.45 12.99 26.28
CA ALA A 4 25.34 13.63 25.59
C ALA A 4 24.84 12.66 24.52
N ALA A 5 23.61 12.20 24.66
CA ALA A 5 22.94 11.49 23.59
C ALA A 5 22.86 12.46 22.40
N SER A 6 23.49 12.12 21.29
CA SER A 6 23.35 12.88 20.07
C SER A 6 21.88 12.79 19.65
N GLN A 7 21.17 13.90 19.68
CA GLN A 7 19.86 13.98 19.05
C GLN A 7 20.05 13.71 17.56
N SER A 8 19.39 12.66 17.09
CA SER A 8 19.21 12.44 15.67
C SER A 8 18.50 13.67 15.09
N THR A 9 19.16 14.41 14.22
CA THR A 9 18.55 15.50 13.43
C THR A 9 17.68 14.95 12.31
N GLY A 10 17.07 13.77 12.51
CA GLY A 10 16.14 13.16 11.58
C GLY A 10 14.85 13.99 11.50
N TYR A 11 14.19 13.92 10.36
CA TYR A 11 12.86 14.50 10.16
C TYR A 11 11.88 13.90 11.15
N GLU A 12 11.29 14.74 12.01
CA GLU A 12 10.39 14.33 13.05
C GLU A 12 8.94 14.49 12.57
N ILE A 13 8.17 13.38 12.60
CA ILE A 13 6.74 13.39 12.25
C ILE A 13 5.95 13.51 13.54
N ASN A 14 5.47 14.71 13.84
CA ASN A 14 4.75 15.03 15.09
C ASN A 14 3.23 14.80 14.98
N GLN A 15 2.73 14.40 13.81
CA GLN A 15 1.30 14.26 13.58
C GLN A 15 0.98 12.96 12.83
N SER A 16 -0.15 12.35 13.20
CA SER A 16 -0.68 11.19 12.51
C SER A 16 -2.20 11.33 12.32
N ILE A 17 -2.73 10.69 11.29
CA ILE A 17 -4.16 10.61 11.06
C ILE A 17 -4.63 9.21 11.48
N ARG A 18 -5.66 9.16 12.29
CA ARG A 18 -6.34 7.92 12.63
C ARG A 18 -7.63 7.79 11.82
N PHE A 19 -7.79 6.64 11.19
CA PHE A 19 -9.05 6.27 10.53
C PHE A 19 -9.82 5.32 11.45
N SER A 20 -11.05 5.72 11.81
CA SER A 20 -11.95 4.89 12.60
C SER A 20 -12.69 3.94 11.66
N ASP A 21 -12.71 2.67 12.03
CA ASP A 21 -13.36 1.61 11.24
C ASP A 21 -14.90 1.76 11.21
N ASN A 22 -15.48 2.27 12.31
CA ASN A 22 -16.93 2.41 12.43
C ASN A 22 -17.48 3.65 11.69
N ASP A 23 -16.63 4.64 11.37
CA ASP A 23 -17.06 5.94 10.87
C ASP A 23 -16.85 6.11 9.37
N SER A 24 -16.43 5.05 8.68
CA SER A 24 -16.06 5.11 7.25
C SER A 24 -15.06 6.23 6.94
N ALA A 25 -14.23 6.58 7.94
CA ALA A 25 -13.27 7.67 7.85
C ALA A 25 -12.25 7.41 6.76
N ARG A 26 -12.08 8.39 5.86
CA ARG A 26 -11.17 8.28 4.72
C ARG A 26 -10.68 9.63 4.24
N LEU A 27 -9.50 9.66 3.64
CA LEU A 27 -9.11 10.72 2.73
C LEU A 27 -9.41 10.27 1.31
N ALA A 28 -9.96 11.17 0.50
CA ALA A 28 -10.27 10.88 -0.89
C ALA A 28 -9.75 12.01 -1.79
N ARG A 29 -9.26 11.64 -2.95
CA ARG A 29 -8.85 12.56 -4.00
C ARG A 29 -9.43 12.10 -5.33
N THR A 30 -10.01 13.02 -6.07
CA THR A 30 -10.39 12.81 -7.46
C THR A 30 -9.27 13.33 -8.35
N VAL A 31 -8.81 12.50 -9.28
CA VAL A 31 -7.76 12.84 -10.24
C VAL A 31 -8.41 13.25 -11.55
N SER A 32 -8.16 14.48 -11.99
CA SER A 32 -8.72 15.03 -13.24
C SER A 32 -7.91 14.68 -14.49
N SER A 33 -6.61 14.41 -14.30
CA SER A 33 -5.70 13.99 -15.39
C SER A 33 -4.79 12.90 -14.89
N SER A 34 -4.48 11.93 -15.75
CA SER A 34 -3.58 10.83 -15.38
C SER A 34 -2.15 11.33 -15.21
N GLY A 35 -1.48 10.86 -14.17
CA GLY A 35 -0.04 10.93 -14.01
C GLY A 35 0.66 9.75 -14.69
N SER A 36 1.89 9.41 -14.27
CA SER A 36 2.56 8.21 -14.76
C SER A 36 1.81 6.97 -14.32
N LEU A 37 1.49 6.10 -15.26
CA LEU A 37 0.83 4.81 -15.02
C LEU A 37 1.83 3.67 -14.95
N THR A 38 3.03 3.89 -15.46
CA THR A 38 4.09 2.87 -15.57
C THR A 38 5.17 3.01 -14.51
N THR A 39 5.33 4.22 -13.94
CA THR A 39 6.40 4.51 -12.96
C THR A 39 5.89 5.42 -11.85
N TRP A 40 5.91 4.94 -10.61
CA TRP A 40 5.57 5.72 -9.43
C TRP A 40 6.07 5.02 -8.15
N THR A 41 6.12 5.78 -7.08
CA THR A 41 6.44 5.28 -5.74
C THR A 41 5.42 5.79 -4.75
N LEU A 42 4.94 4.91 -3.89
CA LEU A 42 4.14 5.21 -2.72
C LEU A 42 4.96 4.91 -1.47
N SER A 43 5.04 5.85 -0.55
CA SER A 43 5.75 5.67 0.72
C SER A 43 4.92 6.25 1.87
N GLY A 44 4.95 5.58 3.01
CA GLY A 44 4.29 6.07 4.22
C GLY A 44 4.58 5.24 5.45
N TRP A 45 4.38 5.87 6.61
CA TRP A 45 4.34 5.20 7.89
C TRP A 45 2.92 4.79 8.22
N ILE A 46 2.71 3.56 8.58
CA ILE A 46 1.41 3.00 8.91
C ILE A 46 1.48 2.24 10.23
N LYS A 47 0.41 2.36 10.99
CA LYS A 47 0.17 1.56 12.19
C LYS A 47 -1.21 0.98 12.08
N ARG A 48 -1.33 -0.32 12.23
CA ARG A 48 -2.64 -0.96 12.19
C ARG A 48 -3.29 -0.90 13.57
N GLY A 49 -4.57 -0.52 13.61
CA GLY A 49 -5.30 -0.39 14.88
C GLY A 49 -5.74 -1.72 15.48
N ARG A 50 -5.97 -2.73 14.63
CA ARG A 50 -6.37 -4.08 15.04
C ARG A 50 -5.96 -5.11 14.02
N TYR A 51 -5.85 -6.34 14.47
CA TYR A 51 -5.81 -7.53 13.65
C TYR A 51 -7.21 -8.15 13.63
N THR A 52 -7.76 -8.38 12.45
CA THR A 52 -9.07 -9.00 12.28
C THR A 52 -8.93 -10.13 11.28
N SER A 53 -9.14 -11.37 11.73
CA SER A 53 -9.19 -12.51 10.83
C SER A 53 -10.29 -12.34 9.79
N ASN A 54 -10.04 -12.77 8.57
CA ASN A 54 -10.98 -12.80 7.44
C ASN A 54 -11.32 -11.47 6.78
N VAL A 55 -10.52 -10.41 6.97
CA VAL A 55 -10.73 -9.12 6.30
C VAL A 55 -9.45 -8.66 5.60
N ASN A 56 -9.58 -8.14 4.39
CA ASN A 56 -8.51 -7.42 3.72
C ASN A 56 -8.59 -5.94 4.13
N ASN A 57 -7.62 -5.48 4.91
CA ASN A 57 -7.54 -4.08 5.30
C ASN A 57 -6.75 -3.31 4.25
N GLN A 58 -7.45 -2.67 3.33
CA GLN A 58 -6.85 -1.84 2.29
C GLN A 58 -6.58 -0.45 2.85
N TRP A 59 -5.31 -0.01 2.83
CA TRP A 59 -4.90 1.30 3.32
C TRP A 59 -4.85 2.36 2.23
N PHE A 60 -4.43 1.94 1.04
CA PHE A 60 -4.39 2.77 -0.15
C PHE A 60 -5.08 2.02 -1.27
N ALA A 61 -6.05 2.63 -1.91
CA ALA A 61 -6.64 2.05 -3.09
C ALA A 61 -7.17 3.10 -4.08
N VAL A 62 -7.28 2.67 -5.30
CA VAL A 62 -7.93 3.39 -6.37
C VAL A 62 -8.94 2.48 -7.06
N TYR A 63 -10.11 3.04 -7.38
CA TYR A 63 -11.17 2.31 -8.07
C TYR A 63 -12.02 3.25 -8.93
N THR A 64 -12.86 2.68 -9.78
CA THR A 64 -13.87 3.43 -10.52
C THR A 64 -15.08 3.73 -9.63
N ALA A 65 -15.78 4.84 -9.87
CA ALA A 65 -17.01 5.18 -9.16
C ALA A 65 -18.20 4.26 -9.54
N SER A 66 -18.05 3.37 -10.52
CA SER A 66 -19.14 2.53 -10.98
C SER A 66 -19.43 1.42 -9.98
N ALA A 67 -20.66 1.35 -9.50
CA ALA A 67 -21.14 0.27 -8.66
C ALA A 67 -20.91 -1.09 -9.36
N GLY A 68 -20.35 -2.06 -8.62
CA GLY A 68 -20.06 -3.39 -9.13
C GLY A 68 -18.71 -3.54 -9.86
N SER A 69 -17.90 -2.49 -9.97
CA SER A 69 -16.55 -2.62 -10.55
C SER A 69 -15.62 -3.34 -9.58
N THR A 70 -15.09 -4.49 -10.01
CA THR A 70 -14.05 -5.23 -9.29
C THR A 70 -12.64 -4.76 -9.70
N ALA A 71 -12.53 -3.79 -10.60
CA ALA A 71 -11.27 -3.28 -11.09
C ALA A 71 -10.72 -2.21 -10.16
N TYR A 72 -9.75 -2.55 -9.36
CA TYR A 72 -9.07 -1.66 -8.43
C TYR A 72 -7.57 -1.93 -8.41
N ASP A 73 -6.80 -1.00 -7.86
CA ASP A 73 -5.44 -1.21 -7.40
C ASP A 73 -5.37 -0.86 -5.91
N ALA A 74 -4.66 -1.67 -5.17
CA ALA A 74 -4.32 -1.44 -3.76
C ALA A 74 -2.81 -1.58 -3.59
N PRO A 75 -2.06 -0.48 -3.72
CA PRO A 75 -0.59 -0.49 -3.58
C PRO A 75 -0.11 -0.98 -2.23
N LEU A 76 -0.97 -0.96 -1.24
CA LEU A 76 -0.71 -1.53 0.07
C LEU A 76 -2.02 -1.95 0.75
N ASN A 77 -2.04 -3.19 1.20
CA ASN A 77 -3.07 -3.70 2.09
C ASN A 77 -2.47 -4.73 3.07
N PHE A 78 -3.18 -4.98 4.17
CA PHE A 78 -2.91 -6.13 5.03
C PHE A 78 -3.88 -7.24 4.69
N ASN A 79 -3.35 -8.42 4.40
CA ASN A 79 -4.17 -9.60 4.17
C ASN A 79 -4.26 -10.42 5.46
N ASP A 80 -5.37 -10.25 6.17
CA ASP A 80 -5.63 -10.95 7.42
C ASP A 80 -6.38 -12.28 7.18
N ALA A 81 -7.11 -12.37 6.07
CA ALA A 81 -8.01 -13.49 5.82
C ALA A 81 -7.29 -14.82 5.59
N ALA A 82 -6.29 -14.84 4.74
CA ALA A 82 -5.66 -16.10 4.31
C ALA A 82 -4.23 -16.28 4.85
N ALA A 83 -3.59 -15.21 5.30
CA ALA A 83 -2.15 -15.21 5.61
C ALA A 83 -1.79 -14.54 6.93
N GLY A 84 -2.74 -14.34 7.83
CA GLY A 84 -2.44 -13.95 9.19
C GLY A 84 -1.79 -12.58 9.35
N GLY A 85 -2.12 -11.61 8.50
CA GLY A 85 -1.61 -10.24 8.59
C GLY A 85 -0.39 -9.95 7.73
N SER A 86 -0.23 -10.62 6.62
CA SER A 86 0.84 -10.33 5.65
C SER A 86 0.65 -8.98 4.96
N PHE A 87 1.74 -8.37 4.53
CA PHE A 87 1.69 -7.26 3.60
C PHE A 87 1.29 -7.77 2.22
N SER A 88 0.38 -7.06 1.57
CA SER A 88 -0.09 -7.42 0.24
C SER A 88 -0.16 -6.21 -0.67
N VAL A 89 0.14 -6.42 -1.93
CA VAL A 89 0.07 -5.45 -3.02
C VAL A 89 -0.80 -6.02 -4.11
N TYR A 90 -1.83 -5.29 -4.54
CA TYR A 90 -2.67 -5.66 -5.66
C TYR A 90 -2.63 -4.53 -6.71
N LEU A 91 -1.97 -4.77 -7.83
CA LEU A 91 -1.76 -3.78 -8.88
C LEU A 91 -2.01 -4.39 -10.25
N ALA A 92 -2.73 -3.68 -11.09
CA ALA A 92 -3.00 -4.07 -12.48
C ALA A 92 -3.52 -5.51 -12.64
N GLY A 93 -4.32 -5.99 -11.66
CA GLY A 93 -4.84 -7.34 -11.63
C GLY A 93 -3.85 -8.41 -11.12
N GLN A 94 -2.67 -8.00 -10.69
CA GLN A 94 -1.64 -8.89 -10.13
C GLN A 94 -1.58 -8.76 -8.61
N ASN A 95 -1.27 -9.86 -7.93
CA ASN A 95 -1.21 -9.92 -6.47
C ASN A 95 0.17 -10.36 -5.99
N TRP A 96 0.70 -9.67 -4.98
CA TRP A 96 1.87 -10.08 -4.21
C TRP A 96 1.48 -10.15 -2.75
N ARG A 97 1.96 -11.16 -2.06
CA ARG A 97 1.72 -11.35 -0.64
C ARG A 97 2.98 -11.83 0.03
N THR A 98 3.48 -11.09 1.02
CA THR A 98 4.69 -11.47 1.76
C THR A 98 4.46 -12.71 2.62
N THR A 99 5.54 -13.44 2.91
CA THR A 99 5.58 -14.43 4.02
C THR A 99 5.73 -13.71 5.37
N ALA A 100 6.38 -12.54 5.38
CA ALA A 100 6.49 -11.69 6.55
C ALA A 100 5.12 -11.17 7.01
N LEU A 101 4.90 -11.11 8.33
CA LEU A 101 3.62 -10.81 8.94
C LEU A 101 3.68 -9.55 9.81
N ALA A 102 2.72 -8.65 9.62
CA ALA A 102 2.52 -7.45 10.42
C ALA A 102 1.49 -7.73 11.55
N ARG A 103 1.85 -8.57 12.51
CA ARG A 103 0.94 -8.95 13.60
C ARG A 103 0.93 -7.98 14.77
N ASP A 104 2.00 -7.22 14.95
CA ASP A 104 2.10 -6.25 16.02
C ASP A 104 1.27 -5.00 15.70
N THR A 105 0.15 -4.84 16.41
CA THR A 105 -0.72 -3.67 16.27
C THR A 105 -0.18 -2.43 16.98
N SER A 106 0.86 -2.57 17.80
CA SER A 106 1.55 -1.47 18.46
C SER A 106 2.67 -0.87 17.62
N ALA A 107 3.18 -1.62 16.63
CA ALA A 107 4.30 -1.22 15.79
C ALA A 107 3.89 -0.27 14.66
N TRP A 108 4.79 0.67 14.36
CA TRP A 108 4.79 1.44 13.13
C TRP A 108 5.61 0.72 12.08
N TYR A 109 5.09 0.69 10.86
CA TYR A 109 5.77 0.12 9.70
C TYR A 109 5.99 1.23 8.67
N HIS A 110 7.23 1.43 8.25
CA HIS A 110 7.52 2.21 7.06
C HIS A 110 7.37 1.31 5.84
N VAL A 111 6.45 1.62 4.96
CA VAL A 111 6.20 0.81 3.78
C VAL A 111 6.40 1.62 2.52
N VAL A 112 7.12 1.04 1.56
CA VAL A 112 7.35 1.64 0.25
C VAL A 112 6.96 0.63 -0.83
N THR A 113 6.03 1.02 -1.69
CA THR A 113 5.69 0.27 -2.91
C THR A 113 6.22 1.04 -4.12
N VAL A 114 7.03 0.39 -4.91
CA VAL A 114 7.57 0.92 -6.15
C VAL A 114 6.98 0.14 -7.32
N TRP A 115 6.41 0.87 -8.25
CA TRP A 115 5.96 0.37 -9.55
C TRP A 115 6.82 0.97 -10.64
N ASP A 116 7.50 0.14 -11.39
CA ASP A 116 8.32 0.53 -12.55
C ASP A 116 8.18 -0.56 -13.61
N SER A 117 7.03 -0.60 -14.27
CA SER A 117 6.75 -1.62 -15.28
C SER A 117 7.65 -1.52 -16.52
N THR A 118 8.36 -0.42 -16.68
CA THR A 118 9.32 -0.21 -17.78
C THR A 118 10.70 -0.79 -17.48
N ASN A 119 10.95 -1.24 -16.24
CA ASN A 119 12.23 -1.81 -15.86
C ASN A 119 12.59 -3.02 -16.72
N GLY A 120 13.85 -3.08 -17.17
CA GLY A 120 14.36 -4.19 -17.97
C GLY A 120 14.33 -5.53 -17.24
N THR A 121 14.53 -5.51 -15.92
CA THR A 121 14.50 -6.69 -15.06
C THR A 121 13.08 -6.91 -14.53
N ALA A 122 12.45 -8.00 -14.94
CA ALA A 122 11.05 -8.28 -14.61
C ALA A 122 10.76 -8.33 -13.11
N SER A 123 11.68 -8.88 -12.29
CA SER A 123 11.57 -8.94 -10.83
C SER A 123 11.67 -7.56 -10.15
N ASP A 124 12.12 -6.53 -10.86
CA ASP A 124 12.28 -5.18 -10.34
C ASP A 124 11.15 -4.24 -10.76
N ARG A 125 10.17 -4.73 -11.54
CA ARG A 125 9.02 -3.94 -11.98
C ARG A 125 8.03 -3.64 -10.85
N MET A 126 7.94 -4.51 -9.85
CA MET A 126 7.26 -4.25 -8.60
C MET A 126 8.21 -4.54 -7.44
N ARG A 127 8.37 -3.60 -6.53
CA ARG A 127 9.22 -3.76 -5.34
C ARG A 127 8.45 -3.27 -4.12
N LEU A 128 8.49 -4.06 -3.07
CA LEU A 128 7.92 -3.73 -1.78
C LEU A 128 9.04 -3.66 -0.74
N TYR A 129 9.06 -2.61 0.06
CA TYR A 129 9.99 -2.45 1.18
C TYR A 129 9.20 -2.28 2.46
N VAL A 130 9.66 -2.92 3.51
CA VAL A 130 9.11 -2.78 4.87
C VAL A 130 10.26 -2.43 5.80
N ASN A 131 10.16 -1.30 6.49
CA ASN A 131 11.21 -0.77 7.37
C ASN A 131 12.60 -0.67 6.71
N GLY A 132 12.61 -0.30 5.42
CA GLY A 132 13.83 -0.17 4.63
C GLY A 132 14.32 -1.48 3.99
N GLU A 133 13.79 -2.62 4.36
CA GLU A 133 14.19 -3.92 3.81
C GLU A 133 13.31 -4.31 2.61
N ARG A 134 13.95 -4.65 1.48
CA ARG A 134 13.25 -5.16 0.30
C ARG A 134 12.67 -6.53 0.60
N GLN A 135 11.38 -6.68 0.34
CA GLN A 135 10.70 -7.96 0.46
C GLN A 135 10.93 -8.77 -0.82
N THR A 136 11.49 -9.95 -0.68
CA THR A 136 11.78 -10.89 -1.78
C THR A 136 11.08 -12.23 -1.58
N ASP A 137 10.59 -12.49 -0.37
CA ASP A 137 9.94 -13.72 0.01
C ASP A 137 8.41 -13.53 0.01
N PHE A 138 7.77 -14.08 -1.00
CA PHE A 138 6.34 -13.95 -1.24
C PHE A 138 5.66 -15.32 -1.27
N SER A 139 4.55 -15.43 -0.55
CA SER A 139 3.65 -16.60 -0.64
C SER A 139 2.78 -16.56 -1.91
N ILE A 140 2.56 -15.37 -2.47
CA ILE A 140 1.97 -15.14 -3.79
C ILE A 140 2.85 -14.13 -4.52
N THR A 141 3.22 -14.43 -5.76
CA THR A 141 4.05 -13.58 -6.60
C THR A 141 3.32 -13.25 -7.90
N GLY A 142 3.02 -11.99 -8.11
CA GLY A 142 2.46 -11.50 -9.36
C GLY A 142 3.51 -11.39 -10.46
N SER A 143 3.06 -11.14 -11.67
CA SER A 143 3.91 -10.95 -12.84
C SER A 143 3.57 -9.63 -13.54
N VAL A 144 4.60 -8.85 -13.85
CA VAL A 144 4.45 -7.54 -14.50
C VAL A 144 5.03 -7.61 -15.91
N SER A 145 4.17 -7.49 -16.92
CA SER A 145 4.63 -7.31 -18.30
C SER A 145 5.29 -5.94 -18.50
N SER A 146 6.24 -5.85 -19.40
CA SER A 146 6.90 -4.56 -19.71
C SER A 146 5.86 -3.54 -20.19
N GLY A 147 5.90 -2.33 -19.60
CA GLY A 147 4.99 -1.24 -19.95
C GLY A 147 3.55 -1.43 -19.43
N LEU A 148 3.29 -2.38 -18.54
CA LEU A 148 1.95 -2.58 -17.96
C LEU A 148 1.53 -1.34 -17.15
N ASN A 149 0.39 -0.77 -17.50
CA ASN A 149 -0.19 0.36 -16.77
C ASN A 149 -0.83 -0.12 -15.46
N SER A 150 -0.52 0.56 -14.37
CA SER A 150 -1.31 0.48 -13.14
C SER A 150 -2.57 1.32 -13.27
N ARG A 151 -3.55 1.08 -12.41
CA ARG A 151 -4.73 1.95 -12.26
C ARG A 151 -4.43 3.13 -11.33
N TRP A 152 -3.40 3.01 -10.51
CA TRP A 152 -2.91 4.12 -9.68
C TRP A 152 -2.46 5.28 -10.56
N ASN A 153 -2.79 6.52 -10.17
CA ASN A 153 -2.61 7.75 -10.94
C ASN A 153 -3.46 7.89 -12.23
N SER A 154 -4.38 6.99 -12.50
CA SER A 154 -5.23 7.06 -13.68
C SER A 154 -6.49 7.91 -13.41
N SER A 155 -6.81 8.84 -14.30
CA SER A 155 -8.05 9.62 -14.26
C SER A 155 -9.28 8.75 -14.57
N SER A 156 -9.12 7.62 -15.26
CA SER A 156 -10.20 6.63 -15.46
C SER A 156 -10.59 5.92 -14.16
N TYR A 157 -9.71 5.94 -13.16
CA TYR A 157 -9.91 5.41 -11.82
C TYR A 157 -9.81 6.58 -10.84
N SER A 158 -10.78 7.47 -10.89
CA SER A 158 -10.69 8.79 -10.26
C SER A 158 -10.72 8.78 -8.73
N HIS A 159 -11.16 7.70 -8.12
CA HIS A 159 -11.29 7.61 -6.66
C HIS A 159 -10.04 7.03 -6.01
N HIS A 160 -9.10 7.92 -5.64
CA HIS A 160 -7.94 7.56 -4.82
C HIS A 160 -8.31 7.75 -3.36
N ARG A 161 -8.12 6.72 -2.53
CA ARG A 161 -8.49 6.74 -1.10
C ARG A 161 -7.37 6.23 -0.21
N ILE A 162 -7.34 6.80 1.00
CA ILE A 162 -6.56 6.33 2.15
C ILE A 162 -7.55 6.12 3.30
N GLY A 163 -7.49 4.99 3.97
CA GLY A 163 -8.39 4.61 5.05
C GLY A 163 -9.48 3.64 4.59
N ASN A 164 -10.75 3.94 4.93
CA ASN A 164 -11.86 3.04 4.60
C ASN A 164 -12.15 2.99 3.10
N LEU A 165 -12.28 1.77 2.59
CA LEU A 165 -12.53 1.46 1.18
C LEU A 165 -13.89 0.79 0.94
N ASN A 166 -14.82 0.88 1.87
CA ASN A 166 -16.16 0.34 1.64
C ASN A 166 -16.77 0.96 0.38
N TYR A 167 -17.20 0.10 -0.53
CA TYR A 167 -17.91 0.42 -1.76
C TYR A 167 -19.39 0.71 -1.41
N ASN A 168 -19.68 1.85 -0.78
CA ASN A 168 -21.03 2.36 -0.62
C ASN A 168 -21.15 3.70 -1.32
#